data_ecc54ab93a2744d04db05b579751491a
#
_entry.id   ecc54ab93a2744d04db05b579751491a
#
_cell.length_a   1.000
_cell.length_b   1.000
_cell.length_c   1.000
_cell.angle_alpha   90.00
_cell.angle_beta   90.00
_cell.angle_gamma   90.00
#
_symmetry.space_group_name_H-M   'P 1'
#
loop_
_entity.id
_entity.type
_entity.pdbx_description
1 polymer ?
#
loop_
_entity_poly.entity_id
_entity_poly.type
_entity_poly.pdbx_seq_one_letter_code
_entity_poly.pdbx_strand_id
1 'polypeptide(L)'
;NNLAILLGTYPSNLKDSFNDISELPSIRHIVNVGIPADVIRNRPDVRQAELNIEAQAASIGATKADFYPKFKITRSFGYLSHDLDEFFNNESMMFQVTPSISWNLFSGMEIRKAVQMSEIALEECIDNYNNVILNAIQEVETEMSNYANALKTIEMGQQVVEQGNNTLELSIDLYKR
;
A
#
# COMPACT_ATOMS: atom_id res chain seq x y z
N ASN A 1 2.31 -22.64 -12.41
CA ASN A 1 2.20 -21.67 -13.52
C ASN A 1 2.46 -20.22 -13.05
N ASN A 2 2.04 -19.81 -11.84
CA ASN A 2 2.25 -18.43 -11.34
C ASN A 2 3.74 -18.09 -11.11
N LEU A 3 4.54 -19.10 -10.71
CA LEU A 3 5.99 -18.90 -10.50
C LEU A 3 6.72 -18.58 -11.81
N ALA A 4 6.31 -19.18 -12.93
CA ALA A 4 6.87 -18.89 -14.25
C ALA A 4 6.59 -17.47 -14.70
N ILE A 5 5.39 -16.97 -14.40
CA ILE A 5 4.99 -15.58 -14.69
C ILE A 5 5.83 -14.59 -13.88
N LEU A 6 6.06 -14.88 -12.60
CA LEU A 6 6.91 -14.04 -11.72
C LEU A 6 8.38 -14.00 -12.17
N LEU A 7 8.87 -15.10 -12.76
CA LEU A 7 10.22 -15.20 -13.31
C LEU A 7 10.34 -14.72 -14.77
N GLY A 8 9.23 -14.32 -15.40
CA GLY A 8 9.20 -13.88 -16.80
C GLY A 8 9.54 -14.97 -17.80
N THR A 9 9.33 -16.27 -17.45
CA THR A 9 9.68 -17.44 -18.28
C THR A 9 8.45 -18.26 -18.62
N TYR A 10 8.57 -19.13 -19.66
CA TYR A 10 7.49 -20.05 -20.01
C TYR A 10 7.40 -21.21 -19.01
N PRO A 11 6.18 -21.64 -18.62
CA PRO A 11 5.98 -22.76 -17.67
C PRO A 11 6.66 -24.08 -18.05
N SER A 12 6.86 -24.33 -19.36
CA SER A 12 7.58 -25.51 -19.86
C SER A 12 9.05 -25.54 -19.44
N ASN A 13 9.72 -24.39 -19.41
CA ASN A 13 11.15 -24.30 -19.07
C ASN A 13 11.42 -24.51 -17.58
N LEU A 14 10.42 -24.30 -16.72
CA LEU A 14 10.54 -24.53 -15.29
C LEU A 14 10.40 -26.00 -14.91
N LYS A 15 9.68 -26.80 -15.68
CA LYS A 15 9.49 -28.23 -15.39
C LYS A 15 10.82 -29.00 -15.29
N ASP A 16 11.76 -28.69 -16.18
CA ASP A 16 13.05 -29.37 -16.22
C ASP A 16 13.94 -29.01 -15.00
N SER A 17 13.78 -27.80 -14.46
CA SER A 17 14.51 -27.35 -13.27
C SER A 17 13.98 -27.96 -11.95
N PHE A 18 12.76 -28.50 -11.94
CA PHE A 18 12.15 -29.13 -10.76
C PHE A 18 12.21 -30.66 -10.76
N ASN A 19 12.60 -31.29 -11.87
CA ASN A 19 12.71 -32.74 -11.97
C ASN A 19 13.84 -33.35 -11.09
N ASP A 20 14.81 -32.53 -10.66
CA ASP A 20 15.93 -32.93 -9.80
C ASP A 20 15.64 -32.81 -8.28
N ILE A 21 14.47 -32.30 -7.88
CA ILE A 21 14.12 -32.12 -6.47
C ILE A 21 13.47 -33.42 -5.96
N SER A 22 14.27 -34.30 -5.40
CA SER A 22 13.82 -35.58 -4.85
C SER A 22 13.28 -35.50 -3.42
N GLU A 23 13.56 -34.43 -2.70
CA GLU A 23 13.10 -34.25 -1.32
C GLU A 23 12.44 -32.86 -1.13
N LEU A 24 11.28 -32.87 -0.46
CA LEU A 24 10.64 -31.63 -0.03
C LEU A 24 11.52 -30.92 1.01
N PRO A 25 11.78 -29.61 0.87
CA PRO A 25 12.58 -28.90 1.85
C PRO A 25 11.93 -28.96 3.24
N SER A 26 12.71 -29.34 4.26
CA SER A 26 12.22 -29.35 5.63
C SER A 26 11.96 -27.93 6.12
N ILE A 27 10.74 -27.64 6.50
CA ILE A 27 10.35 -26.34 7.07
C ILE A 27 10.81 -26.30 8.54
N ARG A 28 11.64 -25.35 8.93
CA ARG A 28 11.97 -25.10 10.34
C ARG A 28 10.73 -24.58 11.07
N HIS A 29 10.22 -25.34 12.00
CA HIS A 29 8.98 -25.08 12.76
C HIS A 29 9.07 -23.96 13.83
N ILE A 30 9.95 -22.99 13.68
CA ILE A 30 10.07 -21.93 14.67
C ILE A 30 9.31 -20.70 14.16
N VAL A 31 7.99 -20.69 14.41
CA VAL A 31 7.22 -19.44 14.41
C VAL A 31 7.15 -18.98 15.87
N ASN A 32 7.84 -17.91 16.19
CA ASN A 32 7.67 -17.23 17.48
C ASN A 32 6.22 -16.78 17.59
N VAL A 33 5.49 -17.34 18.53
CA VAL A 33 4.10 -17.02 18.82
C VAL A 33 4.08 -15.64 19.51
N GLY A 34 3.76 -14.62 18.73
CA GLY A 34 3.58 -13.24 19.17
C GLY A 34 3.70 -12.32 17.96
N ILE A 35 2.71 -11.45 17.76
CA ILE A 35 2.78 -10.40 16.76
C ILE A 35 3.44 -9.21 17.45
N PRO A 36 4.74 -8.91 17.20
CA PRO A 36 5.31 -7.69 17.71
C PRO A 36 4.53 -6.51 17.13
N ALA A 37 4.08 -5.59 17.98
CA ALA A 37 3.35 -4.40 17.54
C ALA A 37 4.12 -3.63 16.45
N ASP A 38 5.44 -3.71 16.47
CA ASP A 38 6.33 -3.12 15.47
C ASP A 38 6.16 -3.72 14.06
N VAL A 39 5.78 -5.00 13.93
CA VAL A 39 5.55 -5.63 12.63
C VAL A 39 4.29 -5.05 11.97
N ILE A 40 3.21 -4.86 12.75
CA ILE A 40 1.97 -4.23 12.26
C ILE A 40 2.24 -2.77 11.90
N ARG A 41 2.96 -2.04 12.74
CA ARG A 41 3.25 -0.62 12.53
C ARG A 41 4.11 -0.36 11.30
N ASN A 42 4.99 -1.29 10.94
CA ASN A 42 5.84 -1.18 9.74
C ASN A 42 5.15 -1.62 8.45
N ARG A 43 3.89 -2.03 8.49
CA ARG A 43 3.13 -2.35 7.27
C ARG A 43 2.90 -1.10 6.44
N PRO A 44 3.08 -1.16 5.12
CA PRO A 44 2.92 0.00 4.24
C PRO A 44 1.49 0.59 4.26
N ASP A 45 0.46 -0.26 4.37
CA ASP A 45 -0.95 0.14 4.43
C ASP A 45 -1.27 0.89 5.74
N VAL A 46 -0.76 0.43 6.87
CA VAL A 46 -0.88 1.11 8.18
C VAL A 46 -0.16 2.45 8.13
N ARG A 47 1.06 2.48 7.58
CA ARG A 47 1.83 3.72 7.43
C ARG A 47 1.14 4.71 6.51
N GLN A 48 0.54 4.25 5.42
CA GLN A 48 -0.24 5.09 4.51
C GLN A 48 -1.44 5.73 5.23
N ALA A 49 -2.18 4.95 6.03
CA ALA A 49 -3.32 5.46 6.78
C ALA A 49 -2.88 6.49 7.85
N GLU A 50 -1.74 6.28 8.51
CA GLU A 50 -1.14 7.25 9.44
C GLU A 50 -0.79 8.57 8.74
N LEU A 51 -0.14 8.52 7.59
CA LEU A 51 0.21 9.71 6.79
C LEU A 51 -1.03 10.47 6.27
N ASN A 52 -2.13 9.75 5.99
CA ASN A 52 -3.39 10.38 5.61
C ASN A 52 -3.98 11.21 6.75
N ILE A 53 -3.86 10.76 8.01
CA ILE A 53 -4.27 11.54 9.19
C ILE A 53 -3.43 12.82 9.28
N GLU A 54 -2.11 12.72 9.13
CA GLU A 54 -1.21 13.88 9.16
C GLU A 54 -1.55 14.89 8.04
N ALA A 55 -1.80 14.41 6.82
CA ALA A 55 -2.18 15.23 5.69
C ALA A 55 -3.52 15.94 5.92
N GLN A 56 -4.52 15.23 6.47
CA GLN A 56 -5.82 15.82 6.76
C GLN A 56 -5.74 16.83 7.91
N ALA A 57 -4.94 16.57 8.94
CA ALA A 57 -4.68 17.52 10.01
C ALA A 57 -4.03 18.84 9.48
N ALA A 58 -3.08 18.71 8.56
CA ALA A 58 -2.49 19.87 7.89
C ALA A 58 -3.52 20.64 7.03
N SER A 59 -4.46 19.93 6.39
CA SER A 59 -5.55 20.52 5.59
C SER A 59 -6.47 21.41 6.43
N ILE A 60 -6.73 21.05 7.70
CA ILE A 60 -7.49 21.90 8.64
C ILE A 60 -6.77 23.24 8.83
N GLY A 61 -5.45 23.21 8.98
CA GLY A 61 -4.62 24.43 9.08
C GLY A 61 -4.74 25.30 7.84
N ALA A 62 -4.70 24.70 6.65
CA ALA A 62 -4.88 25.41 5.38
C ALA A 62 -6.27 26.05 5.25
N THR A 63 -7.33 25.32 5.65
CA THR A 63 -8.70 25.86 5.63
C THR A 63 -8.87 27.00 6.65
N LYS A 64 -8.26 26.88 7.84
CA LYS A 64 -8.26 27.98 8.84
C LYS A 64 -7.53 29.22 8.35
N ALA A 65 -6.55 29.08 7.46
CA ALA A 65 -5.85 30.21 6.86
C ALA A 65 -6.77 31.07 5.97
N ASP A 66 -7.91 30.57 5.49
CA ASP A 66 -8.88 31.34 4.72
C ASP A 66 -9.60 32.44 5.53
N PHE A 67 -9.51 32.42 6.87
CA PHE A 67 -9.95 33.53 7.70
C PHE A 67 -9.06 34.78 7.58
N TYR A 68 -7.84 34.61 7.09
CA TYR A 68 -6.85 35.71 7.00
C TYR A 68 -6.73 36.26 5.58
N PRO A 69 -6.26 37.50 5.41
CA PRO A 69 -5.99 38.03 4.09
C PRO A 69 -4.90 37.24 3.37
N LYS A 70 -5.16 36.89 2.11
CA LYS A 70 -4.21 36.21 1.22
C LYS A 70 -3.36 37.22 0.51
N PHE A 71 -2.06 37.13 0.67
CA PHE A 71 -1.07 37.94 -0.03
C PHE A 71 -0.49 37.15 -1.20
N LYS A 72 -0.61 37.67 -2.42
CA LYS A 72 -0.14 37.02 -3.63
C LYS A 72 0.75 37.97 -4.42
N ILE A 73 1.92 37.49 -4.86
CA ILE A 73 2.80 38.15 -5.80
C ILE A 73 2.80 37.38 -7.10
N THR A 74 2.24 37.96 -8.14
CA THR A 74 2.26 37.41 -9.49
C THR A 74 3.36 38.08 -10.28
N ARG A 75 4.21 37.32 -10.93
CA ARG A 75 5.23 37.80 -11.86
C ARG A 75 5.02 37.13 -13.20
N SER A 76 5.11 37.94 -14.27
CA SER A 76 5.12 37.48 -15.65
C SER A 76 6.33 38.02 -16.37
N PHE A 77 6.91 37.22 -17.22
CA PHE A 77 7.99 37.55 -18.12
C PHE A 77 7.64 37.00 -19.49
N GLY A 78 7.79 37.82 -20.51
CA GLY A 78 7.45 37.43 -21.87
C GLY A 78 7.86 38.46 -22.88
N TYR A 79 7.55 38.20 -24.13
CA TYR A 79 7.69 39.14 -25.22
C TYR A 79 6.30 39.51 -25.73
N LEU A 80 6.08 40.80 -25.99
CA LEU A 80 4.84 41.34 -26.57
C LEU A 80 5.22 42.20 -27.76
N SER A 81 4.85 41.79 -28.98
CA SER A 81 5.07 42.54 -30.21
C SER A 81 3.84 42.46 -31.09
N HIS A 82 3.62 43.48 -31.93
CA HIS A 82 2.59 43.51 -32.97
C HIS A 82 3.05 42.86 -34.26
N ASP A 83 4.37 42.86 -34.52
CA ASP A 83 5.00 42.30 -35.70
C ASP A 83 5.93 41.13 -35.35
N LEU A 84 5.93 40.10 -36.19
CA LEU A 84 6.73 38.88 -35.95
C LEU A 84 8.24 39.17 -36.03
N ASP A 85 8.66 40.12 -36.85
CA ASP A 85 10.07 40.49 -37.05
C ASP A 85 10.67 41.20 -35.81
N GLU A 86 9.83 41.80 -34.99
CA GLU A 86 10.22 42.53 -33.76
C GLU A 86 10.02 41.72 -32.48
N PHE A 87 9.52 40.46 -32.59
CA PHE A 87 9.14 39.65 -31.43
C PHE A 87 10.30 39.39 -30.46
N PHE A 88 11.51 39.16 -30.96
CA PHE A 88 12.70 38.91 -30.15
C PHE A 88 13.55 40.18 -29.88
N ASN A 89 13.01 41.36 -30.14
CA ASN A 89 13.73 42.58 -29.87
C ASN A 89 13.65 42.96 -28.38
N ASN A 90 14.66 43.65 -27.85
CA ASN A 90 14.69 44.09 -26.47
C ASN A 90 13.51 45.01 -26.09
N GLU A 91 12.96 45.72 -27.06
CA GLU A 91 11.79 46.59 -26.89
C GLU A 91 10.49 45.84 -26.70
N SER A 92 10.44 44.54 -27.13
CA SER A 92 9.29 43.66 -26.98
C SER A 92 9.29 42.90 -25.66
N MET A 93 10.36 42.99 -24.85
CA MET A 93 10.50 42.30 -23.59
C MET A 93 9.63 42.96 -22.52
N MET A 94 8.74 42.19 -21.90
CA MET A 94 7.86 42.64 -20.83
C MET A 94 8.18 41.86 -19.54
N PHE A 95 8.41 42.61 -18.47
CA PHE A 95 8.53 42.11 -17.12
C PHE A 95 7.51 42.82 -16.23
N GLN A 96 6.65 42.05 -15.58
CA GLN A 96 5.62 42.57 -14.71
C GLN A 96 5.63 41.85 -13.35
N VAL A 97 5.57 42.62 -12.28
CA VAL A 97 5.40 42.14 -10.92
C VAL A 97 4.15 42.81 -10.34
N THR A 98 3.16 41.99 -9.97
CA THR A 98 1.88 42.49 -9.45
C THR A 98 1.64 41.92 -8.05
N PRO A 99 1.88 42.65 -6.98
CA PRO A 99 1.42 42.27 -5.64
C PRO A 99 -0.10 42.46 -5.56
N SER A 100 -0.79 41.54 -4.92
CA SER A 100 -2.22 41.61 -4.66
C SER A 100 -2.55 41.08 -3.27
N ILE A 101 -3.55 41.69 -2.62
CA ILE A 101 -4.12 41.26 -1.35
C ILE A 101 -5.60 40.98 -1.59
N SER A 102 -6.05 39.78 -1.20
CA SER A 102 -7.46 39.40 -1.25
C SER A 102 -7.93 38.93 0.12
N TRP A 103 -9.08 39.38 0.55
CA TRP A 103 -9.67 38.98 1.82
C TRP A 103 -11.19 38.94 1.73
N ASN A 104 -11.75 37.76 2.13
CA ASN A 104 -13.20 37.54 2.15
C ASN A 104 -13.76 37.96 3.51
N LEU A 105 -14.19 39.20 3.64
CA LEU A 105 -14.67 39.75 4.92
C LEU A 105 -16.03 39.19 5.37
N PHE A 106 -16.90 38.78 4.42
CA PHE A 106 -18.29 38.39 4.70
C PHE A 106 -18.57 36.89 4.58
N SER A 107 -17.55 36.06 4.34
CA SER A 107 -17.68 34.60 4.19
C SER A 107 -17.38 33.80 5.48
N GLY A 108 -17.36 34.46 6.63
CA GLY A 108 -16.96 33.82 7.89
C GLY A 108 -17.81 32.60 8.30
N MET A 109 -19.10 32.55 7.91
CA MET A 109 -19.94 31.37 8.15
C MET A 109 -19.56 30.24 7.22
N GLU A 110 -19.28 30.49 5.96
CA GLU A 110 -18.83 29.51 4.96
C GLU A 110 -17.49 28.88 5.37
N ILE A 111 -16.51 29.72 5.76
CA ILE A 111 -15.20 29.25 6.21
C ILE A 111 -15.33 28.40 7.48
N ARG A 112 -16.19 28.80 8.44
CA ARG A 112 -16.45 27.97 9.65
C ARG A 112 -17.00 26.60 9.29
N LYS A 113 -17.92 26.52 8.34
CA LYS A 113 -18.48 25.26 7.85
C LYS A 113 -17.43 24.42 7.13
N ALA A 114 -16.57 25.04 6.33
CA ALA A 114 -15.46 24.37 5.67
C ALA A 114 -14.46 23.78 6.69
N VAL A 115 -14.12 24.52 7.75
CA VAL A 115 -13.30 24.01 8.85
C VAL A 115 -13.97 22.83 9.56
N GLN A 116 -15.26 22.94 9.87
CA GLN A 116 -16.01 21.85 10.49
C GLN A 116 -16.02 20.58 9.60
N MET A 117 -16.20 20.73 8.29
CA MET A 117 -16.11 19.63 7.33
C MET A 117 -14.72 18.98 7.33
N SER A 118 -13.65 19.80 7.36
CA SER A 118 -12.27 19.30 7.42
C SER A 118 -11.98 18.57 8.75
N GLU A 119 -12.59 18.98 9.86
CA GLU A 119 -12.47 18.32 11.16
C GLU A 119 -13.20 16.95 11.14
N ILE A 120 -14.40 16.86 10.56
CA ILE A 120 -15.12 15.58 10.37
C ILE A 120 -14.34 14.65 9.46
N ALA A 121 -13.73 15.16 8.38
CA ALA A 121 -12.88 14.36 7.50
C ALA A 121 -11.62 13.84 8.23
N LEU A 122 -11.11 14.54 9.23
CA LEU A 122 -10.04 14.01 10.08
C LEU A 122 -10.52 12.85 10.94
N GLU A 123 -11.73 12.94 11.52
CA GLU A 123 -12.33 11.82 12.28
C GLU A 123 -12.51 10.59 11.39
N GLU A 124 -12.98 10.78 10.15
CA GLU A 124 -13.09 9.69 9.15
C GLU A 124 -11.72 9.03 8.85
N CYS A 125 -10.64 9.82 8.73
CA CYS A 125 -9.30 9.29 8.54
C CYS A 125 -8.83 8.46 9.76
N ILE A 126 -9.17 8.88 10.98
CA ILE A 126 -8.84 8.15 12.22
C ILE A 126 -9.61 6.82 12.27
N ASP A 127 -10.89 6.82 11.94
CA ASP A 127 -11.69 5.60 11.89
C ASP A 127 -11.18 4.62 10.84
N ASN A 128 -10.80 5.14 9.66
CA ASN A 128 -10.18 4.32 8.62
C ASN A 128 -8.84 3.72 9.08
N TYR A 129 -8.01 4.47 9.79
CA TYR A 129 -6.76 3.96 10.37
C TYR A 129 -7.01 2.81 11.35
N ASN A 130 -8.00 2.96 12.23
CA ASN A 130 -8.40 1.91 13.17
C ASN A 130 -8.86 0.65 12.43
N ASN A 131 -9.65 0.80 11.36
CA ASN A 131 -10.09 -0.31 10.52
C ASN A 131 -8.92 -1.02 9.83
N VAL A 132 -7.94 -0.29 9.30
CA VAL A 132 -6.74 -0.86 8.69
C VAL A 132 -5.95 -1.68 9.71
N ILE A 133 -5.78 -1.19 10.94
CA ILE A 133 -5.11 -1.95 12.01
C ILE A 133 -5.87 -3.23 12.34
N LEU A 134 -7.19 -3.16 12.52
CA LEU A 134 -8.00 -4.34 12.85
C LEU A 134 -7.93 -5.39 11.74
N ASN A 135 -8.00 -4.98 10.49
CA ASN A 135 -7.83 -5.88 9.34
C ASN A 135 -6.44 -6.49 9.29
N ALA A 136 -5.39 -5.70 9.55
CA ALA A 136 -4.02 -6.20 9.60
C ALA A 136 -3.83 -7.27 10.68
N ILE A 137 -4.41 -7.08 11.86
CA ILE A 137 -4.38 -8.06 12.95
C ILE A 137 -5.13 -9.34 12.54
N GLN A 138 -6.34 -9.19 11.98
CA GLN A 138 -7.15 -10.31 11.50
C GLN A 138 -6.42 -11.14 10.44
N GLU A 139 -5.77 -10.48 9.47
CA GLU A 139 -4.98 -11.16 8.44
C GLU A 139 -3.86 -12.00 9.06
N VAL A 140 -3.08 -11.41 9.97
CA VAL A 140 -1.97 -12.12 10.62
C VAL A 140 -2.47 -13.31 11.42
N GLU A 141 -3.54 -13.17 12.21
CA GLU A 141 -4.13 -14.27 12.98
C GLU A 141 -4.65 -15.39 12.06
N THR A 142 -5.27 -15.01 10.94
CA THR A 142 -5.76 -15.97 9.94
C THR A 142 -4.59 -16.73 9.31
N GLU A 143 -3.53 -16.04 8.90
CA GLU A 143 -2.37 -16.68 8.28
C GLU A 143 -1.59 -17.55 9.28
N MET A 144 -1.50 -17.18 10.53
CA MET A 144 -0.93 -18.03 11.59
C MET A 144 -1.74 -19.31 11.77
N SER A 145 -3.07 -19.22 11.76
CA SER A 145 -3.95 -20.39 11.84
C SER A 145 -3.81 -21.29 10.60
N ASN A 146 -3.77 -20.68 9.41
CA ASN A 146 -3.56 -21.39 8.15
C ASN A 146 -2.21 -22.13 8.14
N TYR A 147 -1.16 -21.48 8.62
CA TYR A 147 0.17 -22.10 8.75
C TYR A 147 0.15 -23.30 9.69
N ALA A 148 -0.45 -23.16 10.87
CA ALA A 148 -0.55 -24.25 11.83
C ALA A 148 -1.35 -25.45 11.26
N ASN A 149 -2.43 -25.18 10.51
CA ASN A 149 -3.22 -26.21 9.85
C ASN A 149 -2.47 -26.88 8.69
N ALA A 150 -1.69 -26.08 7.93
CA ALA A 150 -0.87 -26.62 6.85
C ALA A 150 0.19 -27.61 7.37
N LEU A 151 0.83 -27.31 8.52
CA LEU A 151 1.78 -28.22 9.16
C LEU A 151 1.13 -29.56 9.53
N LYS A 152 -0.07 -29.53 10.13
CA LYS A 152 -0.82 -30.74 10.47
C LYS A 152 -1.20 -31.54 9.22
N THR A 153 -1.55 -30.85 8.13
CA THR A 153 -1.90 -31.49 6.86
C THR A 153 -0.69 -32.20 6.24
N ILE A 154 0.50 -31.60 6.34
CA ILE A 154 1.75 -32.23 5.88
C ILE A 154 2.04 -33.51 6.69
N GLU A 155 1.94 -33.43 8.02
CA GLU A 155 2.16 -34.59 8.90
C GLU A 155 1.19 -35.74 8.60
N MET A 156 -0.11 -35.42 8.48
CA MET A 156 -1.10 -36.43 8.08
C MET A 156 -0.84 -37.00 6.68
N GLY A 157 -0.44 -36.15 5.73
CA GLY A 157 -0.08 -36.57 4.37
C GLY A 157 1.08 -37.55 4.36
N GLN A 158 2.12 -37.31 5.16
CA GLN A 158 3.26 -38.23 5.30
C GLN A 158 2.82 -39.57 5.87
N GLN A 159 1.95 -39.59 6.88
CA GLN A 159 1.39 -40.85 7.44
C GLN A 159 0.59 -41.63 6.41
N VAL A 160 -0.23 -40.96 5.58
CA VAL A 160 -0.99 -41.58 4.51
C VAL A 160 -0.08 -42.24 3.47
N VAL A 161 1.00 -41.57 3.07
CA VAL A 161 1.99 -42.09 2.13
C VAL A 161 2.69 -43.33 2.71
N GLU A 162 3.11 -43.24 3.99
CA GLU A 162 3.73 -44.41 4.68
C GLU A 162 2.80 -45.61 4.75
N GLN A 163 1.54 -45.42 5.16
CA GLN A 163 0.53 -46.49 5.20
C GLN A 163 0.21 -47.03 3.81
N GLY A 164 0.18 -46.16 2.80
CA GLY A 164 0.01 -46.58 1.40
C GLY A 164 1.14 -47.48 0.91
N ASN A 165 2.39 -47.12 1.21
CA ASN A 165 3.55 -47.94 0.86
C ASN A 165 3.54 -49.31 1.59
N ASN A 166 3.23 -49.33 2.87
CA ASN A 166 3.11 -50.58 3.65
C ASN A 166 2.00 -51.47 3.07
N THR A 167 0.87 -50.89 2.69
CA THR A 167 -0.23 -51.63 2.07
C THR A 167 0.16 -52.22 0.71
N LEU A 168 0.91 -51.44 -0.08
CA LEU A 168 1.42 -51.90 -1.37
C LEU A 168 2.38 -53.08 -1.22
N GLU A 169 3.34 -53.02 -0.28
CA GLU A 169 4.28 -54.13 0.01
C GLU A 169 3.55 -55.41 0.44
N LEU A 170 2.58 -55.25 1.36
CA LEU A 170 1.74 -56.38 1.79
C LEU A 170 0.96 -57.01 0.63
N SER A 171 0.41 -56.20 -0.26
CA SER A 171 -0.34 -56.67 -1.43
C SER A 171 0.55 -57.42 -2.43
N ILE A 172 1.78 -56.92 -2.63
CA ILE A 172 2.78 -57.59 -3.49
C ILE A 172 3.19 -58.91 -2.90
N ASP A 173 3.41 -59.03 -1.58
CA ASP A 173 3.77 -60.25 -0.90
C ASP A 173 2.66 -61.30 -0.94
N LEU A 174 1.40 -60.91 -0.80
CA LEU A 174 0.24 -61.75 -0.95
C LEU A 174 0.06 -62.29 -2.39
N TYR A 175 0.39 -61.48 -3.39
CA TYR A 175 0.30 -61.89 -4.80
C TYR A 175 1.41 -62.88 -5.21
N LYS A 176 2.57 -62.83 -4.55
CA LYS A 176 3.72 -63.70 -4.84
C LYS A 176 3.63 -65.08 -4.15
N ARG A 177 2.70 -65.27 -3.19
CA ARG A 177 2.41 -66.53 -2.53
C ARG A 177 1.35 -67.35 -3.27
#